data_7371a03f4a5296dc9b5b529469e7327e
#
_entry.id   7371a03f4a5296dc9b5b529469e7327e
#
_cell.length_a   1.000
_cell.length_b   1.000
_cell.length_c   1.000
_cell.angle_alpha   90.00
_cell.angle_beta   90.00
_cell.angle_gamma   90.00
#
_symmetry.space_group_name_H-M   'P 1'
#
loop_
_entity.id
_entity.type
_entity.pdbx_description
1 polymer ?
#
loop_
_entity_poly.entity_id
_entity_poly.type
_entity_poly.pdbx_seq_one_letter_code
_entity_poly.pdbx_strand_id
1 'polypeptide(L)'
;MEYFDFYLLHNVYENDMDVYTDPQWGIIDYFVEQKRLGRIRHLGFSSHADIPCLTAFLERCGKDMEFCQLQLNYLDWSLQRGKEKYDLLAKYNIPVWVMEPVRGGKLAALDADSQQKLRAIRPEASDASFALRWLEGHGNIRMILSGMSTMEQVKDNIATFEKDDLVTPEEEAILLTAAEKMKNSVPCTACRYCCDGCPQGLDIPDLLHKYNQLRADSGSTVKMQLDAVPEDKWPHACLGCGACAAVCPQKIAIPDELAAFAAELDKLPAWVEVCRQRAEAEARERASRGR
;
A
#
# COMPACT_ATOMS: atom_id res chain seq x y z
N MET A 1 2.34 -12.69 -31.09
CA MET A 1 2.41 -13.51 -29.85
C MET A 1 1.45 -14.67 -30.05
N GLU A 2 1.89 -15.90 -29.88
CA GLU A 2 1.06 -17.07 -30.13
C GLU A 2 0.27 -17.52 -28.91
N TYR A 3 0.82 -17.29 -27.70
CA TYR A 3 0.21 -17.63 -26.41
C TYR A 3 0.72 -16.74 -25.27
N PHE A 4 0.03 -16.80 -24.13
CA PHE A 4 0.46 -16.25 -22.84
C PHE A 4 0.83 -17.39 -21.90
N ASP A 5 1.98 -17.30 -21.22
CA ASP A 5 2.31 -18.26 -20.17
C ASP A 5 1.36 -18.10 -18.99
N PHE A 6 1.13 -16.86 -18.56
CA PHE A 6 0.21 -16.54 -17.49
C PHE A 6 -0.75 -15.44 -17.94
N TYR A 7 -2.02 -15.63 -17.65
CA TYR A 7 -3.07 -14.65 -17.87
C TYR A 7 -3.92 -14.53 -16.62
N LEU A 8 -4.26 -13.33 -16.19
CA LEU A 8 -5.12 -13.12 -15.03
C LEU A 8 -6.33 -12.23 -15.36
N LEU A 9 -7.46 -12.55 -14.75
CA LEU A 9 -8.62 -11.68 -14.69
C LEU A 9 -8.28 -10.54 -13.73
N HIS A 10 -8.34 -9.29 -14.23
CA HIS A 10 -7.90 -8.14 -13.48
C HIS A 10 -8.92 -7.71 -12.44
N ASN A 11 -8.48 -7.62 -11.18
CA ASN A 11 -9.19 -6.97 -10.09
C ASN A 11 -10.61 -7.50 -9.84
N VAL A 12 -10.72 -8.80 -9.54
CA VAL A 12 -11.97 -9.36 -9.05
C VAL A 12 -12.27 -8.77 -7.67
N TYR A 13 -13.36 -7.99 -7.57
CA TYR A 13 -13.81 -7.36 -6.33
C TYR A 13 -15.33 -7.06 -6.41
N GLU A 14 -15.92 -6.43 -5.41
CA GLU A 14 -17.36 -6.31 -5.23
C GLU A 14 -18.09 -5.68 -6.43
N ASN A 15 -17.47 -4.71 -7.11
CA ASN A 15 -18.11 -4.02 -8.24
C ASN A 15 -18.04 -4.81 -9.56
N ASP A 16 -17.02 -5.69 -9.72
CA ASP A 16 -16.77 -6.40 -10.96
C ASP A 16 -17.17 -7.88 -10.90
N MET A 17 -17.44 -8.39 -9.72
CA MET A 17 -17.77 -9.79 -9.46
C MET A 17 -18.92 -10.26 -10.35
N ASP A 18 -20.03 -9.50 -10.39
CA ASP A 18 -21.21 -9.86 -11.16
C ASP A 18 -20.92 -9.87 -12.66
N VAL A 19 -20.12 -8.93 -13.17
CA VAL A 19 -19.72 -8.89 -14.59
C VAL A 19 -18.91 -10.13 -14.96
N TYR A 20 -17.95 -10.53 -14.13
CA TYR A 20 -17.12 -11.71 -14.38
C TYR A 20 -17.93 -13.01 -14.36
N THR A 21 -18.94 -13.10 -13.50
CA THR A 21 -19.70 -14.33 -13.25
C THR A 21 -21.04 -14.39 -13.96
N ASP A 22 -21.47 -13.33 -14.63
CA ASP A 22 -22.71 -13.30 -15.41
C ASP A 22 -22.60 -14.16 -16.68
N PRO A 23 -23.42 -15.19 -16.84
CA PRO A 23 -23.46 -16.03 -18.05
C PRO A 23 -23.74 -15.24 -19.34
N GLN A 24 -24.39 -14.07 -19.27
CA GLN A 24 -24.65 -13.22 -20.41
C GLN A 24 -23.36 -12.78 -21.11
N TRP A 25 -22.31 -12.50 -20.35
CA TRP A 25 -21.00 -12.09 -20.89
C TRP A 25 -20.09 -13.26 -21.20
N GLY A 26 -20.25 -14.41 -20.51
CA GLY A 26 -19.47 -15.61 -20.71
C GLY A 26 -17.95 -15.42 -20.54
N ILE A 27 -17.52 -14.48 -19.70
CA ILE A 27 -16.10 -14.08 -19.56
C ILE A 27 -15.27 -15.28 -19.08
N ILE A 28 -15.69 -15.94 -18.02
CA ILE A 28 -14.95 -17.10 -17.46
C ILE A 28 -14.88 -18.22 -18.50
N ASP A 29 -15.98 -18.57 -19.14
CA ASP A 29 -16.04 -19.63 -20.15
C ASP A 29 -15.12 -19.31 -21.33
N TYR A 30 -15.08 -18.04 -21.76
CA TYR A 30 -14.18 -17.61 -22.81
C TYR A 30 -12.71 -17.84 -22.46
N PHE A 31 -12.25 -17.43 -21.26
CA PHE A 31 -10.85 -17.59 -20.88
C PHE A 31 -10.48 -19.05 -20.58
N VAL A 32 -11.40 -19.85 -20.05
CA VAL A 32 -11.23 -21.29 -19.89
C VAL A 32 -11.05 -21.95 -21.26
N GLU A 33 -11.84 -21.54 -22.27
CA GLU A 33 -11.69 -22.04 -23.64
C GLU A 33 -10.34 -21.59 -24.28
N GLN A 34 -9.89 -20.32 -24.03
CA GLN A 34 -8.57 -19.89 -24.52
C GLN A 34 -7.44 -20.71 -23.89
N LYS A 35 -7.58 -21.13 -22.65
CA LYS A 35 -6.65 -22.05 -21.99
C LYS A 35 -6.69 -23.44 -22.64
N ARG A 36 -7.88 -24.00 -22.87
CA ARG A 36 -8.04 -25.29 -23.56
C ARG A 36 -7.42 -25.29 -24.97
N LEU A 37 -7.48 -24.17 -25.68
CA LEU A 37 -6.88 -23.95 -26.99
C LEU A 37 -5.36 -23.71 -26.95
N GLY A 38 -4.73 -23.70 -25.79
CA GLY A 38 -3.30 -23.47 -25.59
C GLY A 38 -2.84 -22.03 -25.81
N ARG A 39 -3.78 -21.07 -25.90
CA ARG A 39 -3.47 -19.63 -25.99
C ARG A 39 -3.14 -19.01 -24.63
N ILE A 40 -3.57 -19.65 -23.56
CA ILE A 40 -3.20 -19.36 -22.17
C ILE A 40 -2.70 -20.67 -21.56
N ARG A 41 -1.52 -20.66 -20.95
CA ARG A 41 -1.00 -21.83 -20.24
C ARG A 41 -1.56 -21.90 -18.82
N HIS A 42 -1.49 -20.79 -18.09
CA HIS A 42 -1.95 -20.68 -16.71
C HIS A 42 -2.93 -19.52 -16.58
N LEU A 43 -4.16 -19.82 -16.14
CA LEU A 43 -5.21 -18.83 -15.91
C LEU A 43 -5.32 -18.56 -14.42
N GLY A 44 -5.35 -17.28 -14.03
CA GLY A 44 -5.53 -16.82 -12.67
C GLY A 44 -6.37 -15.57 -12.56
N PHE A 45 -6.31 -14.91 -11.44
CA PHE A 45 -6.98 -13.64 -11.21
C PHE A 45 -6.20 -12.77 -10.21
N SER A 46 -6.47 -11.46 -10.22
CA SER A 46 -6.05 -10.56 -9.12
C SER A 46 -7.28 -10.12 -8.33
N SER A 47 -7.09 -9.81 -7.04
CA SER A 47 -8.22 -9.45 -6.19
C SER A 47 -7.85 -8.41 -5.13
N HIS A 48 -8.77 -7.44 -4.96
CA HIS A 48 -8.87 -6.55 -3.80
C HIS A 48 -10.16 -6.81 -2.99
N ALA A 49 -10.90 -7.88 -3.29
CA ALA A 49 -12.17 -8.23 -2.68
C ALA A 49 -12.08 -8.38 -1.16
N ASP A 50 -13.19 -8.19 -0.48
CA ASP A 50 -13.38 -8.67 0.90
C ASP A 50 -13.54 -10.20 0.94
N ILE A 51 -13.60 -10.77 2.14
CA ILE A 51 -13.69 -12.22 2.32
C ILE A 51 -14.99 -12.81 1.71
N PRO A 52 -16.19 -12.22 1.91
CA PRO A 52 -17.42 -12.71 1.29
C PRO A 52 -17.37 -12.76 -0.23
N CYS A 53 -16.92 -11.68 -0.87
CA CYS A 53 -16.81 -11.60 -2.33
C CYS A 53 -15.76 -12.58 -2.87
N LEU A 54 -14.57 -12.65 -2.27
CA LEU A 54 -13.54 -13.60 -2.64
C LEU A 54 -14.03 -15.05 -2.50
N THR A 55 -14.75 -15.38 -1.41
CA THR A 55 -15.34 -16.71 -1.19
C THR A 55 -16.34 -17.05 -2.29
N ALA A 56 -17.25 -16.13 -2.61
CA ALA A 56 -18.25 -16.35 -3.65
C ALA A 56 -17.62 -16.56 -5.03
N PHE A 57 -16.54 -15.83 -5.36
CA PHE A 57 -15.79 -16.04 -6.59
C PHE A 57 -15.12 -17.42 -6.62
N LEU A 58 -14.47 -17.81 -5.53
CA LEU A 58 -13.79 -19.10 -5.43
C LEU A 58 -14.75 -20.28 -5.52
N GLU A 59 -15.94 -20.18 -4.92
CA GLU A 59 -16.98 -21.21 -5.01
C GLU A 59 -17.49 -21.39 -6.45
N ARG A 60 -17.57 -20.32 -7.24
CA ARG A 60 -18.07 -20.35 -8.61
C ARG A 60 -16.99 -20.73 -9.64
N CYS A 61 -15.81 -20.12 -9.51
CA CYS A 61 -14.79 -20.14 -10.55
C CYS A 61 -13.43 -20.68 -10.07
N GLY A 62 -13.24 -20.94 -8.77
CA GLY A 62 -11.93 -21.30 -8.20
C GLY A 62 -11.31 -22.56 -8.82
N LYS A 63 -12.13 -23.52 -9.27
CA LYS A 63 -11.65 -24.75 -9.93
C LYS A 63 -10.89 -24.50 -11.23
N ASP A 64 -11.12 -23.36 -11.88
CA ASP A 64 -10.54 -22.99 -13.16
C ASP A 64 -9.32 -22.06 -12.99
N MET A 65 -9.05 -21.61 -11.75
CA MET A 65 -7.98 -20.65 -11.40
C MET A 65 -6.75 -21.36 -10.82
N GLU A 66 -5.57 -21.06 -11.35
CA GLU A 66 -4.31 -21.68 -10.93
C GLU A 66 -3.45 -20.80 -10.05
N PHE A 67 -3.74 -19.50 -9.96
CA PHE A 67 -3.08 -18.56 -9.06
C PHE A 67 -3.95 -17.35 -8.77
N CYS A 68 -3.69 -16.69 -7.64
CA CYS A 68 -4.30 -15.41 -7.29
C CYS A 68 -3.21 -14.37 -7.00
N GLN A 69 -3.23 -13.24 -7.69
CA GLN A 69 -2.42 -12.09 -7.33
C GLN A 69 -3.13 -11.29 -6.24
N LEU A 70 -2.52 -11.25 -5.05
CA LEU A 70 -3.09 -10.65 -3.84
C LEU A 70 -2.15 -9.62 -3.25
N GLN A 71 -2.69 -8.49 -2.77
CA GLN A 71 -1.94 -7.56 -1.94
C GLN A 71 -1.63 -8.20 -0.59
N LEU A 72 -0.34 -8.40 -0.30
CA LEU A 72 0.10 -9.07 0.90
C LEU A 72 1.47 -8.56 1.38
N ASN A 73 1.56 -8.27 2.67
CA ASN A 73 2.75 -7.90 3.40
C ASN A 73 2.43 -7.99 4.90
N TYR A 74 3.42 -7.84 5.78
CA TYR A 74 3.21 -7.98 7.22
C TYR A 74 2.28 -6.93 7.83
N LEU A 75 2.11 -5.74 7.22
CA LEU A 75 1.12 -4.75 7.65
C LEU A 75 -0.30 -5.16 7.22
N ASP A 76 -0.47 -5.53 5.94
CA ASP A 76 -1.77 -5.91 5.39
C ASP A 76 -2.23 -7.30 5.86
N TRP A 77 -1.33 -8.09 6.45
CA TRP A 77 -1.66 -9.37 7.08
C TRP A 77 -2.83 -9.27 8.06
N SER A 78 -2.88 -8.18 8.82
CA SER A 78 -3.98 -7.85 9.72
C SER A 78 -4.84 -6.69 9.22
N LEU A 79 -4.26 -5.62 8.67
CA LEU A 79 -4.98 -4.41 8.27
C LEU A 79 -6.01 -4.67 7.16
N GLN A 80 -5.65 -5.50 6.16
CA GLN A 80 -6.52 -5.85 5.04
C GLN A 80 -7.08 -7.28 5.15
N ARG A 81 -7.00 -7.89 6.35
CA ARG A 81 -7.36 -9.30 6.57
C ARG A 81 -6.59 -10.24 5.63
N GLY A 82 -5.33 -9.88 5.32
CA GLY A 82 -4.47 -10.62 4.39
C GLY A 82 -4.31 -12.08 4.79
N LYS A 83 -4.15 -12.36 6.10
CA LYS A 83 -4.08 -13.73 6.62
C LYS A 83 -5.30 -14.56 6.23
N GLU A 84 -6.49 -14.03 6.42
CA GLU A 84 -7.73 -14.77 6.14
C GLU A 84 -7.89 -15.04 4.64
N LYS A 85 -7.51 -14.08 3.78
CA LYS A 85 -7.49 -14.26 2.31
C LYS A 85 -6.47 -15.30 1.88
N TYR A 86 -5.27 -15.26 2.47
CA TYR A 86 -4.21 -16.24 2.24
C TYR A 86 -4.66 -17.65 2.63
N ASP A 87 -5.23 -17.82 3.82
CA ASP A 87 -5.74 -19.10 4.32
C ASP A 87 -6.89 -19.62 3.44
N LEU A 88 -7.78 -18.72 2.99
CA LEU A 88 -8.87 -19.06 2.09
C LEU A 88 -8.36 -19.59 0.74
N LEU A 89 -7.39 -18.89 0.12
CA LEU A 89 -6.77 -19.34 -1.13
C LEU A 89 -6.03 -20.69 -0.96
N ALA A 90 -5.33 -20.89 0.15
CA ALA A 90 -4.66 -22.15 0.46
C ALA A 90 -5.68 -23.31 0.59
N LYS A 91 -6.86 -23.07 1.16
CA LYS A 91 -7.95 -24.06 1.25
C LYS A 91 -8.45 -24.52 -0.13
N TYR A 92 -8.39 -23.63 -1.13
CA TYR A 92 -8.73 -23.96 -2.52
C TYR A 92 -7.53 -24.46 -3.34
N ASN A 93 -6.36 -24.63 -2.72
CA ASN A 93 -5.10 -24.99 -3.38
C ASN A 93 -4.66 -23.97 -4.46
N ILE A 94 -5.00 -22.70 -4.29
CA ILE A 94 -4.62 -21.62 -5.19
C ILE A 94 -3.41 -20.89 -4.60
N PRO A 95 -2.25 -20.95 -5.25
CA PRO A 95 -1.04 -20.24 -4.81
C PRO A 95 -1.21 -18.74 -4.95
N VAL A 96 -0.52 -18.02 -4.07
CA VAL A 96 -0.52 -16.56 -4.02
C VAL A 96 0.66 -15.99 -4.79
N TRP A 97 0.37 -15.03 -5.67
CA TRP A 97 1.33 -14.08 -6.20
C TRP A 97 1.16 -12.77 -5.45
N VAL A 98 2.23 -12.28 -4.87
CA VAL A 98 2.15 -11.08 -4.02
C VAL A 98 2.31 -9.82 -4.85
N MET A 99 1.36 -8.89 -4.73
CA MET A 99 1.53 -7.50 -5.11
C MET A 99 1.66 -6.64 -3.84
N GLU A 100 2.27 -5.46 -3.97
CA GLU A 100 2.52 -4.53 -2.85
C GLU A 100 3.36 -5.13 -1.70
N PRO A 101 4.45 -5.87 -1.99
CA PRO A 101 5.27 -6.49 -0.94
C PRO A 101 5.85 -5.47 0.04
N VAL A 102 6.14 -4.26 -0.43
CA VAL A 102 6.64 -3.13 0.37
C VAL A 102 5.63 -1.97 0.49
N ARG A 103 4.39 -2.19 0.05
CA ARG A 103 3.25 -1.29 0.20
C ARG A 103 3.54 0.15 -0.27
N GLY A 104 3.80 0.29 -1.57
CA GLY A 104 4.14 1.59 -2.18
C GLY A 104 5.42 2.21 -1.62
N GLY A 105 6.33 1.39 -1.07
CA GLY A 105 7.56 1.84 -0.43
C GLY A 105 7.43 2.15 1.08
N LYS A 106 6.22 2.10 1.65
CA LYS A 106 6.00 2.40 3.08
C LYS A 106 6.77 1.46 4.01
N LEU A 107 6.91 0.19 3.62
CA LEU A 107 7.64 -0.81 4.39
C LEU A 107 9.15 -0.84 4.06
N ALA A 108 9.60 -0.01 3.13
CA ALA A 108 11.02 0.21 2.82
C ALA A 108 11.63 1.40 3.59
N ALA A 109 10.85 2.03 4.50
CA ALA A 109 11.29 3.14 5.34
C ALA A 109 10.55 3.04 6.70
N LEU A 110 11.08 2.24 7.60
CA LEU A 110 10.54 2.04 8.94
C LEU A 110 10.88 3.21 9.87
N ASP A 111 10.21 3.30 11.01
CA ASP A 111 10.57 4.26 12.06
C ASP A 111 11.96 3.97 12.65
N ALA A 112 12.62 5.03 13.18
CA ALA A 112 14.02 4.97 13.64
C ALA A 112 14.25 3.90 14.73
N ASP A 113 13.31 3.68 15.64
CA ASP A 113 13.40 2.67 16.69
C ASP A 113 13.40 1.26 16.10
N SER A 114 12.45 1.00 15.18
CA SER A 114 12.37 -0.29 14.47
C SER A 114 13.61 -0.56 13.62
N GLN A 115 14.09 0.45 12.87
CA GLN A 115 15.34 0.35 12.10
C GLN A 115 16.54 0.05 12.98
N GLN A 116 16.69 0.74 14.11
CA GLN A 116 17.81 0.52 15.02
C GLN A 116 17.83 -0.91 15.55
N LYS A 117 16.68 -1.45 15.96
CA LYS A 117 16.54 -2.82 16.45
C LYS A 117 16.88 -3.85 15.38
N LEU A 118 16.34 -3.69 14.18
CA LEU A 118 16.59 -4.60 13.06
C LEU A 118 18.06 -4.57 12.62
N ARG A 119 18.68 -3.38 12.54
CA ARG A 119 20.12 -3.26 12.22
C ARG A 119 21.04 -3.81 13.30
N ALA A 120 20.61 -3.89 14.54
CA ALA A 120 21.37 -4.56 15.58
C ALA A 120 21.48 -6.08 15.34
N ILE A 121 20.46 -6.67 14.66
CA ILE A 121 20.41 -8.09 14.30
C ILE A 121 21.09 -8.32 12.94
N ARG A 122 20.73 -7.51 11.91
CA ARG A 122 21.26 -7.58 10.54
C ARG A 122 21.74 -6.20 10.06
N PRO A 123 22.99 -5.82 10.33
CA PRO A 123 23.49 -4.47 10.08
C PRO A 123 23.38 -4.00 8.62
N GLU A 124 23.56 -4.92 7.66
CA GLU A 124 23.58 -4.62 6.22
C GLU A 124 22.22 -4.80 5.52
N ALA A 125 21.17 -5.21 6.24
CA ALA A 125 19.87 -5.47 5.66
C ALA A 125 19.09 -4.15 5.46
N SER A 126 18.48 -4.01 4.30
CA SER A 126 17.53 -2.92 4.04
C SER A 126 16.17 -3.20 4.69
N ASP A 127 15.38 -2.16 4.98
CA ASP A 127 14.02 -2.34 5.50
C ASP A 127 13.16 -3.16 4.52
N ALA A 128 13.32 -2.95 3.20
CA ALA A 128 12.62 -3.70 2.16
C ALA A 128 12.94 -5.20 2.22
N SER A 129 14.20 -5.55 2.49
CA SER A 129 14.64 -6.94 2.56
C SER A 129 13.94 -7.74 3.66
N PHE A 130 13.58 -7.12 4.79
CA PHE A 130 12.80 -7.77 5.83
C PHE A 130 11.37 -8.09 5.38
N ALA A 131 10.74 -7.17 4.63
CA ALA A 131 9.40 -7.41 4.09
C ALA A 131 9.40 -8.57 3.08
N LEU A 132 10.42 -8.66 2.22
CA LEU A 132 10.57 -9.73 1.25
C LEU A 132 10.83 -11.09 1.92
N ARG A 133 11.77 -11.16 2.89
CA ARG A 133 12.04 -12.37 3.67
C ARG A 133 10.84 -12.84 4.47
N TRP A 134 10.04 -11.90 5.00
CA TRP A 134 8.83 -12.26 5.72
C TRP A 134 7.83 -12.97 4.80
N LEU A 135 7.65 -12.47 3.57
CA LEU A 135 6.79 -13.10 2.57
C LEU A 135 7.30 -14.48 2.14
N GLU A 136 8.61 -14.63 1.97
CA GLU A 136 9.26 -15.88 1.57
C GLU A 136 9.00 -17.02 2.59
N GLY A 137 8.82 -16.68 3.87
CA GLY A 137 8.47 -17.63 4.92
C GLY A 137 7.08 -18.27 4.79
N HIS A 138 6.24 -17.84 3.81
CA HIS A 138 4.86 -18.32 3.67
C HIS A 138 4.71 -19.33 2.52
N GLY A 139 4.55 -20.59 2.85
CA GLY A 139 4.61 -21.74 1.91
C GLY A 139 3.62 -21.73 0.74
N ASN A 140 2.49 -20.97 0.79
CA ASN A 140 1.55 -20.82 -0.34
C ASN A 140 1.88 -19.63 -1.24
N ILE A 141 2.91 -18.83 -0.95
CA ILE A 141 3.42 -17.78 -1.86
C ILE A 141 4.35 -18.44 -2.88
N ARG A 142 4.16 -18.13 -4.17
CA ARG A 142 4.97 -18.65 -5.27
C ARG A 142 5.67 -17.57 -6.06
N MET A 143 5.22 -16.33 -5.97
CA MET A 143 5.83 -15.20 -6.66
C MET A 143 5.65 -13.93 -5.83
N ILE A 144 6.67 -13.09 -5.81
CA ILE A 144 6.64 -11.77 -5.17
C ILE A 144 6.98 -10.75 -6.26
N LEU A 145 6.03 -9.85 -6.54
CA LEU A 145 6.17 -8.80 -7.55
C LEU A 145 6.70 -7.54 -6.88
N SER A 146 7.87 -7.09 -7.29
CA SER A 146 8.48 -5.87 -6.75
C SER A 146 8.61 -4.77 -7.80
N GLY A 147 8.13 -3.56 -7.49
CA GLY A 147 8.22 -2.37 -8.32
C GLY A 147 9.54 -1.64 -8.14
N MET A 148 10.64 -2.22 -8.58
CA MET A 148 11.99 -1.62 -8.48
C MET A 148 12.16 -0.51 -9.52
N SER A 149 12.56 0.69 -9.07
CA SER A 149 12.75 1.86 -9.92
C SER A 149 14.22 2.26 -10.09
N THR A 150 15.12 1.70 -9.26
CA THR A 150 16.56 1.97 -9.33
C THR A 150 17.37 0.66 -9.38
N MET A 151 18.59 0.75 -9.90
CA MET A 151 19.50 -0.40 -9.96
C MET A 151 19.90 -0.90 -8.56
N GLU A 152 19.98 -0.01 -7.59
CA GLU A 152 20.26 -0.33 -6.19
C GLU A 152 19.15 -1.22 -5.61
N GLN A 153 17.88 -0.91 -5.86
CA GLN A 153 16.74 -1.73 -5.44
C GLN A 153 16.76 -3.12 -6.10
N VAL A 154 17.14 -3.20 -7.38
CA VAL A 154 17.30 -4.48 -8.08
C VAL A 154 18.37 -5.33 -7.40
N LYS A 155 19.55 -4.76 -7.15
CA LYS A 155 20.66 -5.46 -6.50
C LYS A 155 20.33 -5.91 -5.08
N ASP A 156 19.66 -5.06 -4.30
CA ASP A 156 19.24 -5.36 -2.93
C ASP A 156 18.23 -6.52 -2.90
N ASN A 157 17.24 -6.49 -3.78
CA ASN A 157 16.26 -7.56 -3.87
C ASN A 157 16.90 -8.89 -4.32
N ILE A 158 17.78 -8.86 -5.33
CA ILE A 158 18.53 -10.07 -5.75
C ILE A 158 19.34 -10.64 -4.57
N ALA A 159 20.12 -9.78 -3.90
CA ALA A 159 20.93 -10.22 -2.76
C ALA A 159 20.08 -10.75 -1.58
N THR A 160 18.84 -10.30 -1.48
CA THR A 160 17.88 -10.81 -0.48
C THR A 160 17.46 -12.24 -0.81
N PHE A 161 17.07 -12.51 -2.06
CA PHE A 161 16.59 -13.83 -2.49
C PHE A 161 17.71 -14.84 -2.83
N GLU A 162 18.96 -14.41 -2.98
CA GLU A 162 20.10 -15.32 -3.10
C GLU A 162 20.46 -16.03 -1.79
N LYS A 163 19.92 -15.55 -0.68
CA LYS A 163 20.13 -16.12 0.66
C LYS A 163 18.86 -16.83 1.10
N ASP A 164 18.96 -18.09 1.44
CA ASP A 164 17.90 -18.84 2.13
C ASP A 164 17.91 -18.45 3.62
N ASP A 165 17.41 -17.26 3.90
CA ASP A 165 17.61 -16.54 5.17
C ASP A 165 16.33 -15.78 5.56
N LEU A 166 15.35 -16.52 6.05
CA LEU A 166 14.05 -16.00 6.47
C LEU A 166 14.15 -15.07 7.69
N VAL A 167 13.09 -14.34 7.98
CA VAL A 167 12.99 -13.55 9.22
C VAL A 167 12.97 -14.49 10.44
N THR A 168 13.71 -14.11 11.48
CA THR A 168 13.66 -14.78 12.77
C THR A 168 12.41 -14.35 13.55
N PRO A 169 11.97 -15.12 14.57
CA PRO A 169 10.85 -14.69 15.44
C PRO A 169 11.09 -13.34 16.12
N GLU A 170 12.32 -12.98 16.43
CA GLU A 170 12.66 -11.67 17.02
C GLU A 170 12.47 -10.54 15.99
N GLU A 171 12.96 -10.72 14.76
CA GLU A 171 12.78 -9.76 13.68
C GLU A 171 11.30 -9.61 13.33
N GLU A 172 10.53 -10.70 13.25
CA GLU A 172 9.10 -10.68 13.01
C GLU A 172 8.35 -9.88 14.08
N ALA A 173 8.69 -10.04 15.36
CA ALA A 173 8.07 -9.28 16.45
C ALA A 173 8.31 -7.76 16.30
N ILE A 174 9.50 -7.35 15.83
CA ILE A 174 9.83 -5.95 15.56
C ILE A 174 8.97 -5.44 14.37
N LEU A 175 8.90 -6.21 13.27
CA LEU A 175 8.12 -5.85 12.09
C LEU A 175 6.62 -5.70 12.41
N LEU A 176 6.04 -6.63 13.18
CA LEU A 176 4.64 -6.56 13.60
C LEU A 176 4.38 -5.37 14.54
N THR A 177 5.35 -5.03 15.41
CA THR A 177 5.26 -3.82 16.24
C THR A 177 5.27 -2.55 15.39
N ALA A 178 6.14 -2.49 14.38
CA ALA A 178 6.15 -1.38 13.42
C ALA A 178 4.84 -1.30 12.63
N ALA A 179 4.29 -2.45 12.22
CA ALA A 179 2.99 -2.52 11.55
C ALA A 179 1.85 -1.95 12.40
N GLU A 180 1.81 -2.27 13.70
CA GLU A 180 0.79 -1.71 14.62
C GLU A 180 0.87 -0.17 14.71
N LYS A 181 2.08 0.39 14.79
CA LYS A 181 2.26 1.85 14.75
C LYS A 181 1.73 2.46 13.46
N MET A 182 1.92 1.77 12.32
CA MET A 182 1.49 2.24 10.99
C MET A 182 -0.03 2.19 10.78
N LYS A 183 -0.77 1.35 11.50
CA LYS A 183 -2.24 1.25 11.39
C LYS A 183 -2.97 2.55 11.73
N ASN A 184 -2.36 3.41 12.53
CA ASN A 184 -2.90 4.72 12.86
C ASN A 184 -2.77 5.76 11.74
N SER A 185 -2.16 5.40 10.60
CA SER A 185 -2.00 6.28 9.44
C SER A 185 -2.99 5.93 8.33
N VAL A 186 -3.34 6.92 7.47
CA VAL A 186 -4.12 6.67 6.26
C VAL A 186 -3.37 5.68 5.38
N PRO A 187 -3.98 4.54 5.00
CA PRO A 187 -3.26 3.41 4.39
C PRO A 187 -3.04 3.58 2.87
N CYS A 188 -2.73 4.78 2.40
CA CYS A 188 -2.49 5.07 0.99
C CYS A 188 -1.21 4.38 0.48
N THR A 189 -1.29 3.71 -0.69
CA THR A 189 -0.16 3.07 -1.39
C THR A 189 0.38 3.90 -2.54
N ALA A 190 -0.12 5.12 -2.73
CA ALA A 190 0.26 6.05 -3.81
C ALA A 190 0.06 5.46 -5.24
N CYS A 191 -0.92 4.58 -5.44
CA CYS A 191 -1.24 3.98 -6.74
C CYS A 191 -1.83 4.97 -7.76
N ARG A 192 -2.29 6.16 -7.32
CA ARG A 192 -2.77 7.32 -8.09
C ARG A 192 -4.09 7.14 -8.85
N TYR A 193 -4.78 6.01 -8.78
CA TYR A 193 -6.08 5.81 -9.46
C TYR A 193 -7.12 6.88 -9.12
N CYS A 194 -7.02 7.47 -7.93
CA CYS A 194 -7.90 8.54 -7.46
C CYS A 194 -7.64 9.91 -8.10
N CYS A 195 -6.50 10.12 -8.78
CA CYS A 195 -6.13 11.43 -9.33
C CYS A 195 -6.87 11.75 -10.61
N ASP A 196 -7.01 10.78 -11.53
CA ASP A 196 -7.57 10.99 -12.87
C ASP A 196 -9.04 11.44 -12.84
N GLY A 197 -9.80 10.96 -11.85
CA GLY A 197 -11.22 11.30 -11.66
C GLY A 197 -11.45 12.50 -10.74
N CYS A 198 -10.43 13.19 -10.25
CA CYS A 198 -10.58 14.32 -9.35
C CYS A 198 -10.91 15.61 -10.10
N PRO A 199 -12.13 16.21 -9.93
CA PRO A 199 -12.50 17.43 -10.67
C PRO A 199 -11.65 18.65 -10.29
N GLN A 200 -11.04 18.64 -9.12
CA GLN A 200 -10.11 19.69 -8.66
C GLN A 200 -8.65 19.42 -9.05
N GLY A 201 -8.36 18.24 -9.64
CA GLY A 201 -7.00 17.84 -10.00
C GLY A 201 -6.05 17.83 -8.81
N LEU A 202 -6.51 17.34 -7.65
CA LEU A 202 -5.71 17.24 -6.44
C LEU A 202 -4.71 16.09 -6.56
N ASP A 203 -3.49 16.30 -6.09
CA ASP A 203 -2.55 15.19 -5.84
C ASP A 203 -2.90 14.49 -4.53
N ILE A 204 -3.96 13.68 -4.60
CA ILE A 204 -4.52 13.00 -3.43
C ILE A 204 -3.50 12.16 -2.67
N PRO A 205 -2.63 11.34 -3.31
CA PRO A 205 -1.60 10.59 -2.60
C PRO A 205 -0.63 11.47 -1.83
N ASP A 206 -0.19 12.59 -2.40
CA ASP A 206 0.70 13.55 -1.74
C ASP A 206 0.01 14.22 -0.55
N LEU A 207 -1.24 14.62 -0.69
CA LEU A 207 -2.03 15.18 0.40
C LEU A 207 -2.22 14.18 1.56
N LEU A 208 -2.54 12.92 1.26
CA LEU A 208 -2.67 11.88 2.28
C LEU A 208 -1.32 11.55 2.95
N HIS A 209 -0.22 11.62 2.20
CA HIS A 209 1.13 11.48 2.77
C HIS A 209 1.43 12.63 3.74
N LYS A 210 1.17 13.87 3.35
CA LYS A 210 1.30 15.05 4.22
C LYS A 210 0.42 14.97 5.46
N TYR A 211 -0.80 14.44 5.32
CA TYR A 211 -1.69 14.19 6.46
C TYR A 211 -1.09 13.18 7.44
N ASN A 212 -0.51 12.09 6.92
CA ASN A 212 0.19 11.12 7.78
C ASN A 212 1.41 11.74 8.47
N GLN A 213 2.17 12.61 7.80
CA GLN A 213 3.26 13.36 8.43
C GLN A 213 2.74 14.28 9.56
N LEU A 214 1.66 15.00 9.29
CA LEU A 214 1.02 15.86 10.31
C LEU A 214 0.61 15.08 11.57
N ARG A 215 0.08 13.88 11.39
CA ARG A 215 -0.33 13.00 12.51
C ARG A 215 0.85 12.41 13.29
N ALA A 216 2.01 12.35 12.66
CA ALA A 216 3.23 11.78 13.26
C ALA A 216 4.12 12.85 13.94
N ASP A 217 4.01 14.13 13.56
CA ASP A 217 4.89 15.21 13.98
C ASP A 217 4.10 16.50 14.24
N SER A 218 4.75 17.53 14.76
CA SER A 218 4.19 18.82 15.18
C SER A 218 3.53 19.69 14.09
N GLY A 219 3.54 19.24 12.83
CA GLY A 219 2.82 19.85 11.71
C GLY A 219 3.48 21.08 11.07
N SER A 220 4.52 21.66 11.65
CA SER A 220 5.17 22.85 11.08
C SER A 220 5.80 22.61 9.70
N THR A 221 6.39 21.44 9.48
CA THR A 221 6.98 21.04 8.21
C THR A 221 5.93 20.86 7.12
N VAL A 222 4.78 20.26 7.46
CA VAL A 222 3.66 20.05 6.54
C VAL A 222 3.08 21.38 6.06
N LYS A 223 2.92 22.36 6.96
CA LYS A 223 2.46 23.70 6.59
C LYS A 223 3.41 24.38 5.60
N MET A 224 4.72 24.32 5.87
CA MET A 224 5.73 24.85 4.96
C MET A 224 5.67 24.17 3.59
N GLN A 225 5.48 22.86 3.52
CA GLN A 225 5.36 22.12 2.26
C GLN A 225 4.11 22.51 1.47
N LEU A 226 3.00 22.78 2.17
CA LEU A 226 1.75 23.22 1.55
C LEU A 226 1.86 24.66 1.04
N ASP A 227 2.54 25.56 1.76
CA ASP A 227 2.74 26.93 1.33
C ASP A 227 3.50 27.05 -0.03
N ALA A 228 4.20 25.97 -0.44
CA ALA A 228 4.84 25.87 -1.77
C ALA A 228 3.87 25.38 -2.87
N VAL A 229 2.62 25.06 -2.53
CA VAL A 229 1.60 24.55 -3.44
C VAL A 229 0.44 25.56 -3.50
N PRO A 230 -0.16 25.85 -4.69
CA PRO A 230 -1.31 26.72 -4.79
C PRO A 230 -2.46 26.27 -3.87
N GLU A 231 -3.16 27.24 -3.24
CA GLU A 231 -4.21 26.96 -2.25
C GLU A 231 -5.38 26.17 -2.86
N ASP A 232 -5.65 26.35 -4.17
CA ASP A 232 -6.67 25.57 -4.89
C ASP A 232 -6.28 24.08 -5.07
N LYS A 233 -5.10 23.68 -4.60
CA LYS A 233 -4.60 22.29 -4.56
C LYS A 233 -4.46 21.76 -3.12
N TRP A 234 -4.84 22.52 -2.13
CA TRP A 234 -4.86 22.09 -0.73
C TRP A 234 -6.06 21.17 -0.43
N PRO A 235 -6.06 20.45 0.69
CA PRO A 235 -7.17 19.55 1.04
C PRO A 235 -8.51 20.27 1.15
N HIS A 236 -8.53 21.59 1.46
CA HIS A 236 -9.72 22.44 1.50
C HIS A 236 -10.44 22.53 0.15
N ALA A 237 -9.75 22.35 -0.97
CA ALA A 237 -10.36 22.38 -2.30
C ALA A 237 -11.15 21.09 -2.64
N CYS A 238 -11.17 20.11 -1.75
CA CYS A 238 -11.92 18.87 -1.96
C CYS A 238 -13.42 19.15 -1.94
N LEU A 239 -14.12 18.76 -3.04
CA LEU A 239 -15.58 18.92 -3.17
C LEU A 239 -16.40 17.83 -2.48
N GLY A 240 -15.77 16.83 -1.87
CA GLY A 240 -16.46 15.70 -1.24
C GLY A 240 -17.23 14.80 -2.20
N CYS A 241 -16.95 14.83 -3.51
CA CYS A 241 -17.76 14.15 -4.54
C CYS A 241 -17.67 12.61 -4.52
N GLY A 242 -16.71 12.03 -3.82
CA GLY A 242 -16.57 10.57 -3.64
C GLY A 242 -15.94 9.79 -4.82
N ALA A 243 -15.71 10.40 -5.98
CA ALA A 243 -15.16 9.72 -7.17
C ALA A 243 -13.82 9.00 -6.88
N CYS A 244 -12.97 9.63 -6.08
CA CYS A 244 -11.67 9.07 -5.67
C CYS A 244 -11.81 7.85 -4.74
N ALA A 245 -12.79 7.86 -3.83
CA ALA A 245 -13.03 6.74 -2.92
C ALA A 245 -13.58 5.52 -3.66
N ALA A 246 -14.43 5.74 -4.68
CA ALA A 246 -15.03 4.67 -5.48
C ALA A 246 -13.98 3.81 -6.23
N VAL A 247 -12.84 4.40 -6.61
CA VAL A 247 -11.77 3.71 -7.34
C VAL A 247 -10.58 3.32 -6.46
N CYS A 248 -10.66 3.56 -5.14
CA CYS A 248 -9.54 3.31 -4.24
C CYS A 248 -9.41 1.82 -3.89
N PRO A 249 -8.32 1.11 -4.29
CA PRO A 249 -8.13 -0.30 -3.95
C PRO A 249 -7.99 -0.53 -2.43
N GLN A 250 -7.58 0.52 -1.70
CA GLN A 250 -7.42 0.48 -0.25
C GLN A 250 -8.71 0.80 0.51
N LYS A 251 -9.81 1.08 -0.20
CA LYS A 251 -11.13 1.45 0.37
C LYS A 251 -11.04 2.63 1.36
N ILE A 252 -10.14 3.58 1.08
CA ILE A 252 -9.96 4.77 1.90
C ILE A 252 -11.16 5.71 1.67
N ALA A 253 -11.78 6.20 2.74
CA ALA A 253 -12.77 7.28 2.69
C ALA A 253 -12.07 8.62 2.40
N ILE A 254 -11.49 8.77 1.20
CA ILE A 254 -10.59 9.87 0.84
C ILE A 254 -11.18 11.26 1.11
N PRO A 255 -12.47 11.55 0.78
CA PRO A 255 -13.04 12.85 1.11
C PRO A 255 -13.03 13.16 2.61
N ASP A 256 -13.32 12.16 3.46
CA ASP A 256 -13.35 12.33 4.91
C ASP A 256 -11.94 12.56 5.47
N GLU A 257 -10.94 11.84 4.94
CA GLU A 257 -9.54 12.03 5.33
C GLU A 257 -9.00 13.40 4.90
N LEU A 258 -9.40 13.89 3.71
CA LEU A 258 -9.02 15.24 3.26
C LEU A 258 -9.71 16.32 4.09
N ALA A 259 -10.99 16.14 4.45
CA ALA A 259 -11.71 17.05 5.34
C ALA A 259 -11.08 17.08 6.74
N ALA A 260 -10.71 15.92 7.28
CA ALA A 260 -10.01 15.83 8.56
C ALA A 260 -8.63 16.51 8.50
N PHE A 261 -7.90 16.32 7.39
CA PHE A 261 -6.62 16.99 7.18
C PHE A 261 -6.77 18.51 7.11
N ALA A 262 -7.77 19.03 6.38
CA ALA A 262 -8.08 20.45 6.34
C ALA A 262 -8.36 21.02 7.75
N ALA A 263 -9.20 20.32 8.52
CA ALA A 263 -9.54 20.72 9.88
C ALA A 263 -8.33 20.72 10.83
N GLU A 264 -7.36 19.82 10.66
CA GLU A 264 -6.12 19.83 11.44
C GLU A 264 -5.19 21.00 11.01
N LEU A 265 -5.13 21.30 9.70
CA LEU A 265 -4.36 22.44 9.18
C LEU A 265 -4.87 23.77 9.71
N ASP A 266 -6.19 23.93 9.86
CA ASP A 266 -6.82 25.15 10.39
C ASP A 266 -6.43 25.44 11.85
N LYS A 267 -6.01 24.43 12.60
CA LYS A 267 -5.52 24.58 13.97
C LYS A 267 -4.06 25.04 14.06
N LEU A 268 -3.32 24.95 12.95
CA LEU A 268 -1.90 25.29 12.92
C LEU A 268 -1.72 26.78 12.60
N PRO A 269 -0.75 27.46 13.25
CA PRO A 269 -0.38 28.83 12.89
C PRO A 269 0.17 28.87 11.47
N ALA A 270 -0.01 29.99 10.77
CA ALA A 270 0.63 30.22 9.50
C ALA A 270 2.17 30.09 9.61
N TRP A 271 2.82 29.57 8.56
CA TRP A 271 4.26 29.34 8.59
C TRP A 271 5.07 30.63 8.90
N VAL A 272 4.64 31.76 8.35
CA VAL A 272 5.21 33.08 8.65
C VAL A 272 5.18 33.38 10.17
N GLU A 273 4.10 33.04 10.84
CA GLU A 273 3.95 33.21 12.27
C GLU A 273 4.88 32.28 13.07
N VAL A 274 5.04 31.03 12.60
CA VAL A 274 6.02 30.09 13.18
C VAL A 274 7.44 30.61 13.05
N CYS A 275 7.81 31.16 11.87
CA CYS A 275 9.11 31.77 11.65
C CYS A 275 9.35 32.98 12.56
N ARG A 276 8.32 33.83 12.74
CA ARG A 276 8.39 34.98 13.62
C ARG A 276 8.62 34.57 15.10
N GLN A 277 7.88 33.59 15.59
CA GLN A 277 8.01 33.08 16.95
C GLN A 277 9.39 32.45 17.18
N ARG A 278 9.92 31.70 16.23
CA ARG A 278 11.29 31.15 16.28
C ARG A 278 12.35 32.24 16.36
N ALA A 279 12.26 33.25 15.51
CA ALA A 279 13.20 34.37 15.53
C ALA A 279 13.16 35.14 16.86
N GLU A 280 11.97 35.37 17.43
CA GLU A 280 11.81 36.00 18.72
C GLU A 280 12.38 35.12 19.86
N ALA A 281 12.19 33.80 19.82
CA ALA A 281 12.75 32.86 20.78
C ALA A 281 14.29 32.87 20.76
N GLU A 282 14.87 32.81 19.56
CA GLU A 282 16.33 32.91 19.39
C GLU A 282 16.90 34.25 19.89
N ALA A 283 16.21 35.35 19.60
CA ALA A 283 16.62 36.68 20.10
C ALA A 283 16.62 36.75 21.63
N ARG A 284 15.58 36.17 22.29
CA ARG A 284 15.51 36.09 23.76
C ARG A 284 16.64 35.23 24.32
N GLU A 285 16.93 34.09 23.67
CA GLU A 285 18.01 33.20 24.13
C GLU A 285 19.38 33.87 24.00
N ARG A 286 19.66 34.58 22.87
CA ARG A 286 20.90 35.38 22.72
C ARG A 286 21.03 36.45 23.77
N ALA A 287 19.94 37.15 24.07
CA ALA A 287 19.93 38.18 25.11
C ALA A 287 20.17 37.62 26.54
N SER A 288 19.75 36.37 26.80
CA SER A 288 19.98 35.69 28.07
C SER A 288 21.41 35.16 28.24
N ARG A 289 22.06 34.76 27.13
CA ARG A 289 23.46 34.27 27.12
C ARG A 289 24.49 35.40 27.15
N GLY A 290 24.09 36.63 26.83
CA GLY A 290 24.95 37.81 26.85
C GLY A 290 25.01 38.55 28.17
N ARG A 291 24.41 38.01 29.25
CA ARG A 291 24.50 38.44 30.61
C ARG A 291 25.29 37.42 31.41
#